data_4764848d29f2bf743493faf33597663d
#
_entry.id   4764848d29f2bf743493faf33597663d
#
_cell.length_a   1.000
_cell.length_b   1.000
_cell.length_c   1.000
_cell.angle_alpha   90.00
_cell.angle_beta   90.00
_cell.angle_gamma   90.00
#
_symmetry.space_group_name_H-M   'P 1'
#
loop_
_entity.id
_entity.type
_entity.pdbx_description
1 polymer ?
#
loop_
_entity_poly.entity_id
_entity_poly.type
_entity_poly.pdbx_seq_one_letter_code
_entity_poly.pdbx_strand_id
1 'polypeptide(L)'
;MVKLRLARIGLKKQPVYRIVAIDERNARNGKPIEILGQYNPRTRPSTEILDEGRVLYWLSVGAQPSEAVAGILRRMGTTDRFARFRNGETIEALAAEVAAAPKAVVDPRTRYPSPEAGQSRVKAKEAAAKAAKAAK
;
A
#
# COMPACT_ATOMS: atom_id res chain seq x y z
N MET A 1 2.86 19.49 11.92
CA MET A 1 1.82 18.92 11.04
C MET A 1 1.99 17.42 10.98
N VAL A 2 0.90 16.66 11.11
CA VAL A 2 0.98 15.19 11.01
C VAL A 2 1.02 14.76 9.56
N LYS A 3 1.96 13.87 9.23
CA LYS A 3 2.08 13.26 7.90
C LYS A 3 1.96 11.74 7.97
N LEU A 4 1.36 11.16 6.95
CA LEU A 4 1.36 9.71 6.74
C LEU A 4 2.57 9.37 5.86
N ARG A 5 3.53 8.64 6.42
CA ARG A 5 4.80 8.30 5.75
C ARG A 5 5.13 6.82 5.82
N LEU A 6 6.04 6.41 4.94
CA LEU A 6 6.66 5.09 4.99
C LEU A 6 7.92 5.13 5.88
N ALA A 7 7.88 4.42 7.01
CA ALA A 7 9.05 4.13 7.81
C ALA A 7 9.69 2.83 7.29
N ARG A 8 10.99 2.87 6.97
CA ARG A 8 11.69 1.69 6.46
C ARG A 8 12.07 0.77 7.60
N ILE A 9 11.72 -0.50 7.43
CA ILE A 9 12.17 -1.61 8.26
C ILE A 9 12.79 -2.68 7.35
N GLY A 10 13.35 -3.72 7.94
CA GLY A 10 13.97 -4.80 7.18
C GLY A 10 15.48 -4.63 7.01
N LEU A 11 16.10 -5.62 6.39
CA LEU A 11 17.55 -5.75 6.25
C LEU A 11 18.09 -4.97 5.04
N LYS A 12 19.43 -4.90 4.95
CA LYS A 12 20.12 -4.36 3.77
C LYS A 12 19.65 -5.10 2.52
N LYS A 13 19.31 -4.35 1.45
CA LYS A 13 18.75 -4.87 0.19
C LYS A 13 17.41 -5.62 0.31
N GLN A 14 16.78 -5.61 1.48
CA GLN A 14 15.47 -6.23 1.72
C GLN A 14 14.49 -5.22 2.36
N PRO A 15 14.06 -4.19 1.61
CA PRO A 15 13.19 -3.17 2.16
C PRO A 15 11.79 -3.72 2.40
N VAL A 16 11.29 -3.46 3.60
CA VAL A 16 9.88 -3.55 4.01
C VAL A 16 9.54 -2.22 4.68
N TYR A 17 8.31 -1.78 4.59
CA TYR A 17 7.91 -0.50 5.12
C TYR A 17 6.71 -0.65 6.05
N ARG A 18 6.66 0.21 7.08
CA ARG A 18 5.44 0.48 7.85
C ARG A 18 4.83 1.78 7.38
N ILE A 19 3.51 1.81 7.30
CA ILE A 19 2.76 3.03 7.08
C ILE A 19 2.47 3.62 8.45
N VAL A 20 2.91 4.84 8.69
CA VAL A 20 2.87 5.46 10.02
C VAL A 20 2.33 6.88 9.95
N ALA A 21 1.59 7.27 11.00
CA ALA A 21 1.30 8.67 11.30
C ALA A 21 2.45 9.23 12.15
N ILE A 22 3.06 10.31 11.70
CA ILE A 22 4.24 10.90 12.34
C ILE A 22 4.24 12.42 12.16
N ASP A 23 4.81 13.13 13.13
CA ASP A 23 5.06 14.57 12.98
C ASP A 23 6.08 14.82 11.84
N GLU A 24 5.81 15.83 11.03
CA GLU A 24 6.66 16.21 9.89
C GLU A 24 8.12 16.46 10.28
N ARG A 25 8.35 17.00 11.47
CA ARG A 25 9.67 17.34 11.99
C ARG A 25 10.52 16.12 12.37
N ASN A 26 9.85 14.98 12.61
CA ASN A 26 10.54 13.77 13.02
C ASN A 26 11.25 13.09 11.85
N ALA A 27 12.38 12.44 12.16
CA ALA A 27 13.12 11.64 11.19
C ALA A 27 12.24 10.49 10.63
N ARG A 28 12.58 9.99 9.41
CA ARG A 28 11.81 8.93 8.73
C ARG A 28 11.55 7.68 9.59
N ASN A 29 12.54 7.28 10.40
CA ASN A 29 12.46 6.12 11.29
C ASN A 29 12.35 6.55 12.76
N GLY A 30 11.99 7.82 13.04
CA GLY A 30 11.72 8.31 14.38
C GLY A 30 10.50 7.65 15.01
N LYS A 31 10.21 8.02 16.27
CA LYS A 31 9.07 7.50 17.00
C LYS A 31 7.77 7.93 16.30
N PRO A 32 6.97 7.00 15.76
CA PRO A 32 5.69 7.34 15.16
C PRO A 32 4.65 7.61 16.26
N ILE A 33 3.62 8.38 15.92
CA ILE A 33 2.44 8.55 16.77
C ILE A 33 1.65 7.25 16.76
N GLU A 34 1.45 6.69 15.54
CA GLU A 34 0.70 5.45 15.35
C GLU A 34 1.20 4.69 14.12
N ILE A 35 1.11 3.35 14.18
CA ILE A 35 1.40 2.47 13.04
C ILE A 35 0.06 2.08 12.40
N LEU A 36 -0.13 2.43 11.15
CA LEU A 36 -1.38 2.27 10.40
C LEU A 36 -1.39 1.05 9.48
N GLY A 37 -0.23 0.47 9.22
CA GLY A 37 -0.15 -0.68 8.34
C GLY A 37 1.26 -1.05 7.90
N GLN A 38 1.31 -1.96 6.94
CA GLN A 38 2.56 -2.50 6.40
C GLN A 38 2.52 -2.54 4.88
N TYR A 39 3.66 -2.24 4.26
CA TYR A 39 3.86 -2.32 2.82
C TYR A 39 5.10 -3.15 2.49
N ASN A 40 4.92 -4.23 1.74
CA ASN A 40 6.02 -5.05 1.25
C ASN A 40 6.06 -5.02 -0.29
N PRO A 41 7.01 -4.32 -0.89
CA PRO A 41 7.13 -4.24 -2.35
C PRO A 41 7.77 -5.48 -2.98
N ARG A 42 8.29 -6.41 -2.17
CA ARG A 42 9.04 -7.58 -2.65
C ARG A 42 8.16 -8.77 -3.00
N THR A 43 6.94 -8.80 -2.52
CA THR A 43 5.93 -9.82 -2.86
C THR A 43 5.28 -9.51 -4.21
N ARG A 44 4.64 -10.50 -4.81
CA ARG A 44 3.90 -10.33 -6.07
C ARG A 44 2.51 -10.96 -5.92
N PRO A 45 1.46 -10.14 -6.00
CA PRO A 45 1.47 -8.68 -5.97
C PRO A 45 2.07 -8.11 -4.68
N SER A 46 2.41 -6.81 -4.63
CA SER A 46 2.92 -6.17 -3.41
C SER A 46 1.90 -6.33 -2.28
N THR A 47 2.40 -6.68 -1.09
CA THR A 47 1.53 -6.79 0.08
C THR A 47 1.27 -5.41 0.66
N GLU A 48 0.01 -5.03 0.72
CA GLU A 48 -0.46 -3.77 1.28
C GLU A 48 -1.50 -4.10 2.35
N ILE A 49 -1.15 -3.89 3.62
CA ILE A 49 -2.03 -4.11 4.76
C ILE A 49 -2.24 -2.75 5.43
N LEU A 50 -3.50 -2.35 5.57
CA LEU A 50 -3.88 -1.08 6.21
C LEU A 50 -4.97 -1.31 7.24
N ASP A 51 -4.87 -0.58 8.34
CA ASP A 51 -6.01 -0.33 9.22
C ASP A 51 -6.81 0.85 8.62
N GLU A 52 -7.82 0.51 7.84
CA GLU A 52 -8.60 1.48 7.09
C GLU A 52 -9.30 2.49 7.99
N GLY A 53 -9.86 2.03 9.10
CA GLY A 53 -10.56 2.90 10.05
C GLY A 53 -9.63 3.97 10.63
N ARG A 54 -8.42 3.58 11.00
CA ARG A 54 -7.42 4.51 11.55
C ARG A 54 -6.87 5.46 10.49
N VAL A 55 -6.68 4.97 9.25
CA VAL A 55 -6.25 5.83 8.13
C VAL A 55 -7.30 6.90 7.83
N LEU A 56 -8.58 6.53 7.73
CA LEU A 56 -9.68 7.48 7.50
C LEU A 56 -9.78 8.50 8.64
N TYR A 57 -9.62 8.06 9.89
CA TYR A 57 -9.57 8.97 11.03
C TYR A 57 -8.44 10.00 10.89
N TRP A 58 -7.20 9.58 10.57
CA TRP A 58 -6.09 10.51 10.44
C TRP A 58 -6.27 11.48 9.26
N LEU A 59 -6.86 11.01 8.17
CA LEU A 59 -7.19 11.89 7.04
C LEU A 59 -8.27 12.91 7.43
N SER A 60 -9.26 12.53 8.24
CA SER A 60 -10.31 13.44 8.72
C SER A 60 -9.78 14.53 9.64
N VAL A 61 -8.77 14.21 10.45
CA VAL A 61 -8.08 15.19 11.33
C VAL A 61 -7.09 16.06 10.54
N GLY A 62 -6.91 15.81 9.24
CA GLY A 62 -6.07 16.63 8.37
C GLY A 62 -4.63 16.14 8.21
N ALA A 63 -4.34 14.88 8.54
CA ALA A 63 -3.03 14.30 8.25
C ALA A 63 -2.79 14.23 6.75
N GLN A 64 -1.60 14.63 6.32
CA GLN A 64 -1.26 14.67 4.90
C GLN A 64 -0.45 13.44 4.47
N PRO A 65 -0.95 12.65 3.51
CA PRO A 65 -0.19 11.53 2.99
C PRO A 65 0.98 12.01 2.13
N SER A 66 2.15 11.39 2.30
CA SER A 66 3.26 11.55 1.37
C SER A 66 2.88 10.94 0.01
N GLU A 67 3.55 11.36 -1.07
CA GLU A 67 3.27 10.90 -2.42
C GLU A 67 3.25 9.36 -2.54
N ALA A 68 4.21 8.68 -1.92
CA ALA A 68 4.29 7.22 -1.90
C ALA A 68 3.08 6.59 -1.19
N VAL A 69 2.67 7.12 -0.04
CA VAL A 69 1.48 6.66 0.70
C VAL A 69 0.22 6.97 -0.08
N ALA A 70 0.10 8.16 -0.66
CA ALA A 70 -1.05 8.52 -1.51
C ALA A 70 -1.23 7.55 -2.68
N GLY A 71 -0.12 7.08 -3.29
CA GLY A 71 -0.15 6.03 -4.30
C GLY A 71 -0.71 4.70 -3.78
N ILE A 72 -0.35 4.30 -2.56
CA ILE A 72 -0.87 3.08 -1.91
C ILE A 72 -2.37 3.24 -1.62
N LEU A 73 -2.77 4.35 -0.99
CA LEU A 73 -4.16 4.64 -0.64
C LEU A 73 -5.08 4.64 -1.88
N ARG A 74 -4.58 5.16 -3.00
CA ARG A 74 -5.31 5.15 -4.27
C ARG A 74 -5.50 3.73 -4.82
N ARG A 75 -4.45 2.89 -4.77
CA ARG A 75 -4.56 1.48 -5.22
C ARG A 75 -5.52 0.67 -4.37
N MET A 76 -5.57 0.94 -3.07
CA MET A 76 -6.48 0.28 -2.13
C MET A 76 -7.90 0.84 -2.16
N GLY A 77 -8.15 1.95 -2.87
CA GLY A 77 -9.46 2.61 -2.91
C GLY A 77 -9.81 3.43 -1.67
N THR A 78 -8.85 3.64 -0.75
CA THR A 78 -9.05 4.45 0.46
C THR A 78 -9.40 5.90 0.14
N THR A 79 -8.85 6.42 -0.96
CA THR A 79 -9.14 7.80 -1.40
C THR A 79 -10.62 7.98 -1.73
N ASP A 80 -11.23 7.00 -2.41
CA ASP A 80 -12.64 7.04 -2.80
C ASP A 80 -13.54 6.88 -1.56
N ARG A 81 -13.16 5.99 -0.62
CA ARG A 81 -13.85 5.85 0.66
C ARG A 81 -13.76 7.12 1.50
N PHE A 82 -12.62 7.81 1.48
CA PHE A 82 -12.51 9.11 2.16
C PHE A 82 -13.43 10.17 1.55
N ALA A 83 -13.64 10.17 0.23
CA ALA A 83 -14.63 11.03 -0.40
C ALA A 83 -16.07 10.68 0.05
N ARG A 84 -16.41 9.40 0.16
CA ARG A 84 -17.70 8.91 0.68
C ARG A 84 -17.88 9.30 2.16
N PHE A 85 -16.83 9.19 2.97
CA PHE A 85 -16.85 9.67 4.36
C PHE A 85 -17.20 11.17 4.43
N ARG A 86 -16.62 12.00 3.57
CA ARG A 86 -16.94 13.43 3.51
C ARG A 86 -18.39 13.72 3.10
N ASN A 87 -19.04 12.79 2.41
CA ASN A 87 -20.44 12.86 2.02
C ASN A 87 -21.41 12.35 3.13
N GLY A 88 -20.88 11.92 4.29
CA GLY A 88 -21.66 11.57 5.47
C GLY A 88 -21.71 10.08 5.84
N GLU A 89 -20.95 9.22 5.16
CA GLU A 89 -20.83 7.82 5.56
C GLU A 89 -19.97 7.66 6.81
N THR A 90 -20.25 6.64 7.63
CA THR A 90 -19.48 6.40 8.86
C THR A 90 -18.18 5.65 8.58
N ILE A 91 -17.11 5.95 9.33
CA ILE A 91 -15.82 5.26 9.22
C ILE A 91 -15.97 3.76 9.47
N GLU A 92 -16.84 3.37 10.40
CA GLU A 92 -17.08 1.97 10.76
C GLU A 92 -17.66 1.16 9.60
N ALA A 93 -18.64 1.71 8.88
CA ALA A 93 -19.24 1.06 7.73
C ALA A 93 -18.22 0.88 6.60
N LEU A 94 -17.40 1.90 6.33
CA LEU A 94 -16.36 1.85 5.31
C LEU A 94 -15.23 0.87 5.67
N ALA A 95 -14.85 0.80 6.94
CA ALA A 95 -13.85 -0.16 7.42
C ALA A 95 -14.37 -1.61 7.37
N ALA A 96 -15.64 -1.83 7.71
CA ALA A 96 -16.28 -3.13 7.61
C ALA A 96 -16.36 -3.65 6.16
N GLU A 97 -16.62 -2.76 5.19
CA GLU A 97 -16.59 -3.10 3.76
C GLU A 97 -15.22 -3.67 3.35
N VAL A 98 -14.13 -3.05 3.79
CA VAL A 98 -12.77 -3.52 3.49
C VAL A 98 -12.46 -4.84 4.18
N ALA A 99 -12.91 -5.02 5.42
CA ALA A 99 -12.72 -6.28 6.15
C ALA A 99 -13.44 -7.45 5.49
N ALA A 100 -14.60 -7.21 4.87
CA ALA A 100 -15.39 -8.19 4.15
C ALA A 100 -14.86 -8.48 2.72
N ALA A 101 -14.04 -7.59 2.16
CA ALA A 101 -13.49 -7.76 0.82
C ALA A 101 -12.52 -8.97 0.75
N PRO A 102 -12.54 -9.75 -0.34
CA PRO A 102 -11.64 -10.88 -0.50
C PRO A 102 -10.20 -10.39 -0.55
N LYS A 103 -9.35 -10.90 0.34
CA LYS A 103 -7.92 -10.58 0.35
C LYS A 103 -7.23 -11.25 -0.85
N ALA A 104 -6.46 -10.48 -1.59
CA ALA A 104 -5.67 -11.00 -2.69
C ALA A 104 -4.70 -12.08 -2.19
N VAL A 105 -4.63 -13.20 -2.91
CA VAL A 105 -3.65 -14.24 -2.64
C VAL A 105 -2.27 -13.72 -3.05
N VAL A 106 -1.42 -13.52 -2.06
CA VAL A 106 -0.06 -13.00 -2.26
C VAL A 106 0.93 -14.16 -2.24
N ASP A 107 1.79 -14.24 -3.26
CA ASP A 107 2.92 -15.17 -3.24
C ASP A 107 3.91 -14.75 -2.14
N PRO A 108 4.16 -15.58 -1.13
CA PRO A 108 5.08 -15.27 -0.05
C PRO A 108 6.54 -15.16 -0.52
N ARG A 109 6.85 -15.58 -1.73
CA ARG A 109 8.20 -15.49 -2.29
C ARG A 109 8.62 -14.04 -2.45
N THR A 110 9.79 -13.72 -1.96
CA THR A 110 10.39 -12.39 -2.07
C THR A 110 11.58 -12.33 -3.02
N ARG A 111 11.98 -13.48 -3.56
CA ARG A 111 13.07 -13.59 -4.54
C ARG A 111 12.51 -14.23 -5.81
N TYR A 112 12.53 -13.47 -6.89
CA TYR A 112 12.13 -13.92 -8.21
C TYR A 112 13.36 -14.07 -9.08
N PRO A 113 13.42 -15.08 -9.96
CA PRO A 113 14.52 -15.21 -10.91
C PRO A 113 14.60 -13.95 -11.79
N SER A 114 15.81 -13.55 -12.11
CA SER A 114 16.03 -12.47 -13.09
C SER A 114 15.54 -12.93 -14.45
N PRO A 115 14.94 -12.06 -15.25
CA PRO A 115 14.63 -12.40 -16.64
C PRO A 115 15.91 -12.76 -17.39
N GLU A 116 15.81 -13.68 -18.34
CA GLU A 116 16.95 -14.09 -19.18
C GLU A 116 17.61 -12.90 -19.87
N ALA A 117 18.90 -13.03 -20.14
CA ALA A 117 19.67 -11.99 -20.81
C ALA A 117 18.99 -11.59 -22.14
N GLY A 118 18.71 -10.29 -22.32
CA GLY A 118 18.02 -9.76 -23.50
C GLY A 118 16.49 -9.62 -23.34
N GLN A 119 15.86 -10.17 -22.31
CA GLN A 119 14.44 -9.95 -22.03
C GLN A 119 14.27 -8.81 -21.02
N SER A 120 13.78 -7.67 -21.47
CA SER A 120 13.37 -6.61 -20.54
C SER A 120 12.10 -7.04 -19.82
N ARG A 121 11.95 -6.64 -18.52
CA ARG A 121 10.74 -6.92 -17.71
C ARG A 121 9.45 -6.47 -18.41
N VAL A 122 9.51 -5.45 -19.23
CA VAL A 122 8.38 -4.92 -20.01
C VAL A 122 7.98 -5.91 -21.10
N LYS A 123 8.96 -6.41 -21.89
CA LYS A 123 8.71 -7.41 -22.95
C LYS A 123 8.20 -8.74 -22.41
N ALA A 124 8.72 -9.20 -21.25
CA ALA A 124 8.24 -10.42 -20.60
C ALA A 124 6.78 -10.27 -20.13
N LYS A 125 6.39 -9.10 -19.61
CA LYS A 125 5.02 -8.81 -19.20
C LYS A 125 4.05 -8.71 -20.37
N GLU A 126 4.50 -8.12 -21.47
CA GLU A 126 3.72 -8.04 -22.73
C GLU A 126 3.54 -9.42 -23.37
N ALA A 127 4.59 -10.25 -23.38
CA ALA A 127 4.54 -11.62 -23.86
C ALA A 127 3.60 -12.49 -23.04
N ALA A 128 3.65 -12.38 -21.69
CA ALA A 128 2.74 -13.07 -20.79
C ALA A 128 1.28 -12.61 -20.96
N ALA A 129 1.05 -11.32 -21.14
CA ALA A 129 -0.28 -10.76 -21.41
C ALA A 129 -0.84 -11.21 -22.77
N LYS A 130 0.03 -11.33 -23.77
CA LYS A 130 -0.33 -11.80 -25.11
C LYS A 130 -0.66 -13.30 -25.13
N ALA A 131 0.11 -14.11 -24.37
CA ALA A 131 -0.14 -15.53 -24.19
C ALA A 131 -1.47 -15.79 -23.44
N ALA A 132 -1.76 -15.04 -22.38
CA ALA A 132 -3.02 -15.12 -21.64
C ALA A 132 -4.24 -14.72 -22.49
N LYS A 133 -4.05 -13.83 -23.47
CA LYS A 133 -5.10 -13.40 -24.39
C LYS A 133 -5.34 -14.39 -25.53
N ALA A 134 -4.34 -15.17 -25.90
CA ALA A 134 -4.42 -16.22 -26.93
C ALA A 134 -5.01 -17.55 -26.39
N ALA A 135 -5.02 -17.74 -25.07
CA ALA A 135 -5.57 -18.93 -24.38
C ALA A 135 -7.07 -18.78 -24.01
N LYS A 136 -7.72 -17.70 -24.44
CA LYS A 136 -9.13 -17.41 -24.21
C LYS A 136 -9.92 -17.41 -25.53
#